data_b42523868652dc43ba93ed2baca33f20
#
_entry.id   b42523868652dc43ba93ed2baca33f20
#
_cell.length_a   1.000
_cell.length_b   1.000
_cell.length_c   1.000
_cell.angle_alpha   90.00
_cell.angle_beta   90.00
_cell.angle_gamma   90.00
#
_symmetry.space_group_name_H-M   'P 1'
#
loop_
_entity.id
_entity.type
_entity.pdbx_description
1 polymer ?
#
loop_
_entity_poly.entity_id
_entity_poly.type
_entity_poly.pdbx_seq_one_letter_code
_entity_poly.pdbx_strand_id
1 'polypeptide(L)'
;MLSRTADHLFWMARYTERAENTARMLDVNMQTSMLPQSEQDAEQGWRATLGISELQSAYDHKYGRFHTRDVLDFMVRDPNNPSSILACLTGARENARAVRGTLTTEVWEIQNATWLDMQKRLKSNLLETDPSAFFEWVKYRSHLSRGVTLGTMLKDEAIYFIRLGTFLERADNTARILDVKFHGARDTSKDITQRDFYYWAALLRSVSGFEIYRKVYRDVITPERVAELLMLRGDMPRSLLACMDDVVENLKHIRNDVSADTERFAGKLHAELKFGHIDDIMKAGLHHTLTEFLENIYELGNRVSRDFLVPLAA
;
A
#
# COMPACT_ATOMS: atom_id res chain seq x y z
N MET A 1 -20.10 -12.93 -12.28
CA MET A 1 -20.58 -11.94 -11.27
C MET A 1 -21.04 -10.66 -11.95
N LEU A 2 -21.95 -9.86 -11.34
CA LEU A 2 -22.31 -8.54 -11.86
C LEU A 2 -21.16 -7.55 -11.69
N SER A 3 -20.84 -6.75 -12.70
CA SER A 3 -19.73 -5.78 -12.67
C SER A 3 -19.80 -4.82 -11.47
N ARG A 4 -21.00 -4.35 -11.09
CA ARG A 4 -21.18 -3.51 -9.91
C ARG A 4 -20.79 -4.21 -8.60
N THR A 5 -21.10 -5.51 -8.49
CA THR A 5 -20.72 -6.30 -7.30
C THR A 5 -19.20 -6.49 -7.27
N ALA A 6 -18.59 -6.82 -8.40
CA ALA A 6 -17.14 -6.94 -8.54
C ALA A 6 -16.43 -5.62 -8.17
N ASP A 7 -16.96 -4.49 -8.65
CA ASP A 7 -16.43 -3.15 -8.36
C ASP A 7 -16.43 -2.87 -6.85
N HIS A 8 -17.53 -3.09 -6.16
CA HIS A 8 -17.60 -2.88 -4.71
C HIS A 8 -16.62 -3.79 -3.93
N LEU A 9 -16.47 -5.06 -4.31
CA LEU A 9 -15.55 -5.99 -3.65
C LEU A 9 -14.08 -5.56 -3.86
N PHE A 10 -13.76 -5.20 -5.09
CA PHE A 10 -12.43 -4.70 -5.46
C PHE A 10 -12.06 -3.44 -4.68
N TRP A 11 -12.94 -2.43 -4.67
CA TRP A 11 -12.68 -1.18 -3.96
C TRP A 11 -12.71 -1.31 -2.43
N MET A 12 -13.55 -2.17 -1.88
CA MET A 12 -13.52 -2.52 -0.45
C MET A 12 -12.11 -2.98 -0.03
N ALA A 13 -11.52 -3.85 -0.82
CA ALA A 13 -10.19 -4.38 -0.57
C ALA A 13 -9.09 -3.34 -0.76
N ARG A 14 -9.15 -2.54 -1.84
CA ARG A 14 -8.21 -1.44 -2.07
C ARG A 14 -8.20 -0.45 -0.91
N TYR A 15 -9.36 0.00 -0.47
CA TYR A 15 -9.46 0.94 0.65
C TYR A 15 -8.95 0.33 1.97
N THR A 16 -9.23 -0.93 2.24
CA THR A 16 -8.70 -1.62 3.44
C THR A 16 -7.17 -1.70 3.41
N GLU A 17 -6.58 -2.08 2.28
CA GLU A 17 -5.11 -2.14 2.12
C GLU A 17 -4.48 -0.75 2.16
N ARG A 18 -5.11 0.27 1.55
CA ARG A 18 -4.63 1.66 1.59
C ARG A 18 -4.61 2.21 3.01
N ALA A 19 -5.66 1.99 3.80
CA ALA A 19 -5.69 2.39 5.21
C ALA A 19 -4.55 1.75 6.01
N GLU A 20 -4.28 0.46 5.80
CA GLU A 20 -3.15 -0.23 6.44
C GLU A 20 -1.80 0.37 6.03
N ASN A 21 -1.59 0.60 4.73
CA ASN A 21 -0.34 1.16 4.21
C ASN A 21 -0.10 2.57 4.74
N THR A 22 -1.13 3.41 4.78
CA THR A 22 -1.06 4.76 5.38
C THR A 22 -0.69 4.67 6.86
N ALA A 23 -1.33 3.79 7.64
CA ALA A 23 -1.00 3.61 9.06
C ALA A 23 0.44 3.14 9.27
N ARG A 24 0.95 2.23 8.43
CA ARG A 24 2.35 1.75 8.49
C ARG A 24 3.35 2.87 8.25
N MET A 25 3.13 3.68 7.23
CA MET A 25 4.00 4.81 6.89
C MET A 25 4.02 5.86 8.01
N LEU A 26 2.85 6.21 8.53
CA LEU A 26 2.72 7.19 9.61
C LEU A 26 3.38 6.70 10.91
N ASP A 27 3.19 5.42 11.27
CA ASP A 27 3.78 4.81 12.47
C ASP A 27 5.32 4.81 12.40
N VAL A 28 5.88 4.38 11.26
CA VAL A 28 7.34 4.39 11.07
C VAL A 28 7.91 5.81 11.10
N ASN A 29 7.24 6.77 10.46
CA ASN A 29 7.71 8.16 10.51
C ASN A 29 7.61 8.75 11.91
N MET A 30 6.56 8.45 12.66
CA MET A 30 6.44 8.87 14.05
C MET A 30 7.59 8.30 14.91
N GLN A 31 7.86 7.01 14.81
CA GLN A 31 8.95 6.37 15.55
C GLN A 31 10.33 6.94 15.12
N THR A 32 10.53 7.16 13.83
CA THR A 32 11.79 7.72 13.30
C THR A 32 11.98 9.16 13.74
N SER A 33 10.92 9.98 13.79
CA SER A 33 11.00 11.38 14.24
C SER A 33 11.37 11.54 15.72
N MET A 34 11.24 10.49 16.52
CA MET A 34 11.68 10.48 17.93
C MET A 34 13.18 10.21 18.08
N LEU A 35 13.87 9.77 17.03
CA LEU A 35 15.32 9.58 17.06
C LEU A 35 16.05 10.93 17.04
N PRO A 36 17.27 11.02 17.62
CA PRO A 36 18.08 12.22 17.50
C PRO A 36 18.36 12.57 16.02
N GLN A 37 17.80 13.68 15.56
CA GLN A 37 17.92 14.17 14.18
C GLN A 37 17.65 15.69 14.13
N SER A 38 18.00 16.35 13.02
CA SER A 38 17.65 17.74 12.83
C SER A 38 16.15 17.92 12.55
N GLU A 39 15.62 19.12 12.82
CA GLU A 39 14.22 19.45 12.48
C GLU A 39 13.95 19.32 10.97
N GLN A 40 14.94 19.67 10.14
CA GLN A 40 14.87 19.54 8.68
C GLN A 40 14.73 18.06 8.24
N ASP A 41 15.47 17.15 8.87
CA ASP A 41 15.38 15.72 8.56
C ASP A 41 14.03 15.13 8.97
N ALA A 42 13.50 15.54 10.13
CA ALA A 42 12.18 15.15 10.58
C ALA A 42 11.10 15.66 9.60
N GLU A 43 11.15 16.92 9.19
CA GLU A 43 10.24 17.49 8.19
C GLU A 43 10.33 16.74 6.85
N GLN A 44 11.52 16.45 6.37
CA GLN A 44 11.73 15.72 5.12
C GLN A 44 11.11 14.31 5.16
N GLY A 45 11.19 13.60 6.30
CA GLY A 45 10.53 12.32 6.49
C GLY A 45 9.00 12.39 6.33
N TRP A 46 8.38 13.42 6.89
CA TRP A 46 6.94 13.66 6.77
C TRP A 46 6.53 14.09 5.35
N ARG A 47 7.31 14.96 4.69
CA ARG A 47 7.09 15.35 3.29
C ARG A 47 7.22 14.17 2.35
N ALA A 48 8.16 13.26 2.61
CA ALA A 48 8.27 12.01 1.85
C ALA A 48 7.01 11.14 1.97
N THR A 49 6.35 11.12 3.14
CA THR A 49 5.06 10.41 3.31
C THR A 49 3.94 11.02 2.48
N LEU A 50 3.86 12.35 2.43
CA LEU A 50 2.91 13.06 1.56
C LEU A 50 3.22 12.80 0.06
N GLY A 51 4.51 12.78 -0.31
CA GLY A 51 4.98 12.49 -1.67
C GLY A 51 4.62 11.08 -2.13
N ILE A 52 4.84 10.06 -1.28
CA ILE A 52 4.44 8.66 -1.56
C ILE A 52 2.95 8.56 -1.92
N SER A 53 2.12 9.34 -1.23
CA SER A 53 0.67 9.35 -1.44
C SER A 53 0.22 10.32 -2.55
N GLU A 54 1.15 11.04 -3.21
CA GLU A 54 0.87 12.13 -4.17
C GLU A 54 0.00 13.26 -3.61
N LEU A 55 0.09 13.50 -2.30
CA LEU A 55 -0.76 14.42 -1.56
C LEU A 55 -0.08 15.73 -1.16
N GLN A 56 1.19 15.94 -1.53
CA GLN A 56 1.95 17.13 -1.12
C GLN A 56 1.23 18.42 -1.54
N SER A 57 0.81 18.52 -2.81
CA SER A 57 0.11 19.71 -3.33
C SER A 57 -1.22 19.97 -2.62
N ALA A 58 -2.02 18.93 -2.36
CA ALA A 58 -3.29 19.04 -1.64
C ALA A 58 -3.08 19.49 -0.17
N TYR A 59 -2.03 18.96 0.46
CA TYR A 59 -1.65 19.39 1.81
C TYR A 59 -1.23 20.86 1.85
N ASP A 60 -0.31 21.27 0.97
CA ASP A 60 0.22 22.63 0.92
C ASP A 60 -0.90 23.66 0.62
N HIS A 61 -1.85 23.31 -0.26
CA HIS A 61 -3.02 24.14 -0.55
C HIS A 61 -3.92 24.33 0.69
N LYS A 62 -4.07 23.29 1.52
CA LYS A 62 -4.95 23.35 2.70
C LYS A 62 -4.30 24.06 3.89
N TYR A 63 -3.03 23.79 4.18
CA TYR A 63 -2.37 24.23 5.41
C TYR A 63 -1.36 25.37 5.20
N GLY A 64 -0.82 25.54 4.00
CA GLY A 64 0.10 26.63 3.63
C GLY A 64 1.47 26.58 4.31
N ARG A 65 1.61 25.81 5.37
CA ARG A 65 2.87 25.60 6.12
C ARG A 65 2.94 24.17 6.66
N PHE A 66 4.15 23.71 6.93
CA PHE A 66 4.36 22.36 7.43
C PHE A 66 4.26 22.31 8.96
N HIS A 67 3.45 21.35 9.46
CA HIS A 67 3.44 20.92 10.85
C HIS A 67 3.10 19.44 10.92
N THR A 68 3.85 18.67 11.70
CA THR A 68 3.62 17.22 11.90
C THR A 68 2.18 16.91 12.33
N ARG A 69 1.61 17.71 13.23
CA ARG A 69 0.22 17.53 13.67
C ARG A 69 -0.77 17.68 12.52
N ASP A 70 -0.55 18.68 11.65
CA ASP A 70 -1.42 18.93 10.51
C ASP A 70 -1.30 17.79 9.47
N VAL A 71 -0.09 17.22 9.29
CA VAL A 71 0.09 16.01 8.45
C VAL A 71 -0.68 14.83 9.02
N LEU A 72 -0.61 14.60 10.34
CA LEU A 72 -1.37 13.54 10.98
C LEU A 72 -2.88 13.74 10.83
N ASP A 73 -3.39 14.93 11.07
CA ASP A 73 -4.81 15.24 10.88
C ASP A 73 -5.25 15.05 9.42
N PHE A 74 -4.43 15.51 8.47
CA PHE A 74 -4.70 15.35 7.04
C PHE A 74 -4.72 13.89 6.58
N MET A 75 -3.75 13.09 7.04
CA MET A 75 -3.61 11.68 6.64
C MET A 75 -4.53 10.74 7.42
N VAL A 76 -5.03 11.14 8.59
CA VAL A 76 -5.86 10.28 9.43
C VAL A 76 -7.32 10.68 9.39
N ARG A 77 -7.64 11.97 9.58
CA ARG A 77 -9.00 12.47 9.89
C ARG A 77 -9.68 13.23 8.76
N ASP A 78 -8.93 13.70 7.76
CA ASP A 78 -9.52 14.56 6.74
C ASP A 78 -10.46 13.78 5.80
N PRO A 79 -11.77 14.06 5.80
CA PRO A 79 -12.72 13.37 4.92
C PRO A 79 -12.56 13.77 3.45
N ASN A 80 -11.93 14.91 3.15
CA ASN A 80 -11.68 15.40 1.80
C ASN A 80 -10.39 14.82 1.19
N ASN A 81 -9.54 14.22 2.03
CA ASN A 81 -8.40 13.45 1.55
C ASN A 81 -8.83 12.00 1.28
N PRO A 82 -8.93 11.57 0.00
CA PRO A 82 -9.43 10.23 -0.35
C PRO A 82 -8.53 9.08 0.15
N SER A 83 -7.29 9.40 0.51
CA SER A 83 -6.30 8.46 1.05
C SER A 83 -6.15 8.56 2.56
N SER A 84 -6.94 9.40 3.26
CA SER A 84 -6.94 9.40 4.71
C SER A 84 -7.48 8.08 5.27
N ILE A 85 -7.02 7.69 6.45
CA ILE A 85 -7.49 6.46 7.11
C ILE A 85 -9.02 6.50 7.30
N LEU A 86 -9.56 7.66 7.68
CA LEU A 86 -11.00 7.88 7.81
C LEU A 86 -11.75 7.65 6.50
N ALA A 87 -11.32 8.28 5.41
CA ALA A 87 -11.96 8.13 4.10
C ALA A 87 -11.85 6.69 3.59
N CYS A 88 -10.68 6.08 3.72
CA CYS A 88 -10.46 4.69 3.30
C CYS A 88 -11.34 3.70 4.07
N LEU A 89 -11.38 3.73 5.40
CA LEU A 89 -12.21 2.81 6.19
C LEU A 89 -13.70 3.09 6.02
N THR A 90 -14.08 4.35 5.76
CA THR A 90 -15.46 4.67 5.37
C THR A 90 -15.82 4.09 4.01
N GLY A 91 -14.95 4.29 3.01
CA GLY A 91 -15.11 3.72 1.67
C GLY A 91 -15.18 2.18 1.70
N ALA A 92 -14.30 1.52 2.46
CA ALA A 92 -14.31 0.07 2.63
C ALA A 92 -15.65 -0.43 3.20
N ARG A 93 -16.16 0.21 4.25
CA ARG A 93 -17.45 -0.15 4.87
C ARG A 93 -18.62 0.10 3.92
N GLU A 94 -18.66 1.22 3.20
CA GLU A 94 -19.78 1.52 2.28
C GLU A 94 -19.80 0.54 1.10
N ASN A 95 -18.64 0.16 0.57
CA ASN A 95 -18.54 -0.88 -0.44
C ASN A 95 -19.01 -2.25 0.11
N ALA A 96 -18.56 -2.64 1.31
CA ALA A 96 -19.04 -3.87 1.96
C ALA A 96 -20.57 -3.86 2.17
N ARG A 97 -21.14 -2.71 2.55
CA ARG A 97 -22.58 -2.53 2.75
C ARG A 97 -23.36 -2.76 1.46
N ALA A 98 -22.87 -2.25 0.34
CA ALA A 98 -23.50 -2.37 -0.97
C ALA A 98 -23.59 -3.83 -1.45
N VAL A 99 -22.64 -4.68 -1.05
CA VAL A 99 -22.57 -6.09 -1.46
C VAL A 99 -22.72 -7.08 -0.29
N ARG A 100 -23.40 -6.66 0.77
CA ARG A 100 -23.56 -7.46 2.00
C ARG A 100 -24.07 -8.88 1.74
N GLY A 101 -24.94 -9.07 0.74
CA GLY A 101 -25.48 -10.38 0.37
C GLY A 101 -24.47 -11.32 -0.30
N THR A 102 -23.31 -10.81 -0.71
CA THR A 102 -22.21 -11.60 -1.31
C THR A 102 -21.11 -11.93 -0.28
N LEU A 103 -21.06 -11.17 0.81
CA LEU A 103 -20.10 -11.38 1.90
C LEU A 103 -20.63 -12.37 2.93
N THR A 104 -19.73 -13.04 3.64
CA THR A 104 -20.13 -13.77 4.86
C THR A 104 -20.50 -12.78 5.96
N THR A 105 -21.29 -13.23 6.93
CA THR A 105 -21.67 -12.41 8.09
C THR A 105 -20.45 -11.86 8.81
N GLU A 106 -19.45 -12.69 9.00
CA GLU A 106 -18.21 -12.33 9.70
C GLU A 106 -17.42 -11.25 8.95
N VAL A 107 -17.31 -11.33 7.62
CA VAL A 107 -16.63 -10.28 6.82
C VAL A 107 -17.36 -8.94 6.94
N TRP A 108 -18.71 -8.96 6.82
CA TRP A 108 -19.50 -7.75 7.02
C TRP A 108 -19.34 -7.17 8.42
N GLU A 109 -19.43 -8.01 9.45
CA GLU A 109 -19.32 -7.58 10.85
C GLU A 109 -17.96 -6.95 11.13
N ILE A 110 -16.86 -7.51 10.63
CA ILE A 110 -15.53 -6.95 10.77
C ILE A 110 -15.40 -5.58 10.10
N GLN A 111 -15.91 -5.42 8.87
CA GLN A 111 -15.88 -4.13 8.17
C GLN A 111 -16.68 -3.06 8.92
N ASN A 112 -17.90 -3.41 9.35
CA ASN A 112 -18.78 -2.49 10.08
C ASN A 112 -18.23 -2.15 11.48
N ALA A 113 -17.75 -3.16 12.24
CA ALA A 113 -17.15 -2.95 13.55
C ALA A 113 -15.85 -2.11 13.48
N THR A 114 -15.05 -2.29 12.43
CA THR A 114 -13.86 -1.48 12.19
C THR A 114 -14.23 -0.01 12.05
N TRP A 115 -15.23 0.30 11.23
CA TRP A 115 -15.70 1.66 11.05
C TRP A 115 -16.28 2.27 12.34
N LEU A 116 -17.12 1.53 13.07
CA LEU A 116 -17.70 1.99 14.33
C LEU A 116 -16.65 2.27 15.40
N ASP A 117 -15.64 1.39 15.52
CA ASP A 117 -14.55 1.57 16.49
C ASP A 117 -13.62 2.73 16.08
N MET A 118 -13.35 2.90 14.79
CA MET A 118 -12.63 4.07 14.28
C MET A 118 -13.32 5.38 14.68
N GLN A 119 -14.64 5.48 14.52
CA GLN A 119 -15.38 6.68 14.90
C GLN A 119 -15.24 7.01 16.39
N LYS A 120 -15.20 5.98 17.26
CA LYS A 120 -14.96 6.16 18.70
C LYS A 120 -13.55 6.63 18.97
N ARG A 121 -12.55 6.01 18.34
CA ARG A 121 -11.12 6.34 18.52
C ARG A 121 -10.78 7.75 18.03
N LEU A 122 -11.36 8.19 16.91
CA LEU A 122 -11.15 9.54 16.39
C LEU A 122 -11.82 10.65 17.26
N LYS A 123 -12.85 10.30 18.06
CA LYS A 123 -13.45 11.20 19.04
C LYS A 123 -12.69 11.26 20.37
N SER A 124 -11.84 10.27 20.64
CA SER A 124 -10.93 10.29 21.79
C SER A 124 -9.66 11.07 21.45
N ASN A 125 -8.84 11.33 22.44
CA ASN A 125 -7.53 11.98 22.24
C ASN A 125 -6.41 10.96 21.97
N LEU A 126 -6.75 9.75 21.50
CA LEU A 126 -5.76 8.67 21.28
C LEU A 126 -4.69 9.07 20.26
N LEU A 127 -5.08 9.74 19.17
CA LEU A 127 -4.13 10.16 18.15
C LEU A 127 -3.12 11.21 18.66
N GLU A 128 -3.49 12.00 19.66
CA GLU A 128 -2.63 12.99 20.29
C GLU A 128 -1.75 12.39 21.40
N THR A 129 -2.23 11.39 22.12
CA THR A 129 -1.54 10.80 23.28
C THR A 129 -0.71 9.59 22.93
N ASP A 130 -1.21 8.74 22.04
CA ASP A 130 -0.53 7.51 21.58
C ASP A 130 -0.93 7.19 20.12
N PRO A 131 -0.38 7.93 19.15
CA PRO A 131 -0.67 7.69 17.73
C PRO A 131 -0.24 6.29 17.27
N SER A 132 0.85 5.73 17.84
CA SER A 132 1.30 4.37 17.49
C SER A 132 0.27 3.31 17.85
N ALA A 133 -0.40 3.42 19.00
CA ALA A 133 -1.49 2.50 19.35
C ALA A 133 -2.68 2.60 18.37
N PHE A 134 -2.96 3.78 17.83
CA PHE A 134 -3.97 3.94 16.78
C PHE A 134 -3.54 3.26 15.47
N PHE A 135 -2.30 3.45 15.03
CA PHE A 135 -1.78 2.82 13.80
C PHE A 135 -1.68 1.30 13.93
N GLU A 136 -1.24 0.79 15.08
CA GLU A 136 -1.26 -0.66 15.36
C GLU A 136 -2.68 -1.22 15.25
N TRP A 137 -3.67 -0.53 15.83
CA TRP A 137 -5.05 -0.93 15.72
C TRP A 137 -5.51 -1.01 14.25
N VAL A 138 -5.19 -0.02 13.40
CA VAL A 138 -5.55 -0.05 11.98
C VAL A 138 -4.94 -1.27 11.29
N LYS A 139 -3.64 -1.53 11.54
CA LYS A 139 -2.94 -2.71 10.99
C LYS A 139 -3.62 -4.01 11.41
N TYR A 140 -3.95 -4.15 12.69
CA TYR A 140 -4.67 -5.32 13.20
C TYR A 140 -6.06 -5.49 12.59
N ARG A 141 -6.82 -4.43 12.38
CA ARG A 141 -8.13 -4.50 11.73
C ARG A 141 -8.03 -4.99 10.28
N SER A 142 -7.02 -4.54 9.55
CA SER A 142 -6.75 -5.03 8.19
C SER A 142 -6.34 -6.50 8.17
N HIS A 143 -5.46 -6.93 9.08
CA HIS A 143 -5.10 -8.35 9.22
C HIS A 143 -6.29 -9.22 9.56
N LEU A 144 -7.16 -8.78 10.48
CA LEU A 144 -8.38 -9.48 10.84
C LEU A 144 -9.33 -9.58 9.66
N SER A 145 -9.54 -8.50 8.91
CA SER A 145 -10.37 -8.49 7.71
C SER A 145 -9.89 -9.53 6.69
N ARG A 146 -8.58 -9.58 6.39
CA ARG A 146 -8.02 -10.59 5.47
C ARG A 146 -8.14 -12.01 6.02
N GLY A 147 -7.85 -12.21 7.29
CA GLY A 147 -7.95 -13.53 7.94
C GLY A 147 -9.37 -14.08 7.88
N VAL A 148 -10.36 -13.26 8.22
CA VAL A 148 -11.78 -13.66 8.17
C VAL A 148 -12.24 -13.89 6.72
N THR A 149 -11.85 -13.02 5.78
CA THR A 149 -12.15 -13.21 4.35
C THR A 149 -11.63 -14.55 3.84
N LEU A 150 -10.37 -14.87 4.10
CA LEU A 150 -9.76 -16.14 3.66
C LEU A 150 -10.32 -17.36 4.38
N GLY A 151 -10.75 -17.20 5.64
CA GLY A 151 -11.25 -18.28 6.49
C GLY A 151 -12.73 -18.61 6.30
N THR A 152 -13.53 -17.70 5.75
CA THR A 152 -14.99 -17.85 5.74
C THR A 152 -15.65 -17.72 4.36
N MET A 153 -15.01 -17.05 3.40
CA MET A 153 -15.57 -16.90 2.06
C MET A 153 -15.30 -18.11 1.18
N LEU A 154 -16.27 -18.44 0.36
CA LEU A 154 -16.09 -19.43 -0.70
C LEU A 154 -15.01 -18.98 -1.69
N LYS A 155 -14.25 -19.91 -2.24
CA LYS A 155 -13.26 -19.64 -3.29
C LYS A 155 -13.97 -19.52 -4.65
N ASP A 156 -14.69 -18.43 -4.84
CA ASP A 156 -15.40 -18.06 -6.06
C ASP A 156 -14.95 -16.69 -6.60
N GLU A 157 -15.63 -16.13 -7.57
CA GLU A 157 -15.27 -14.84 -8.17
C GLU A 157 -15.16 -13.72 -7.13
N ALA A 158 -15.98 -13.75 -6.05
CA ALA A 158 -16.00 -12.69 -5.05
C ALA A 158 -14.64 -12.55 -4.33
N ILE A 159 -14.07 -13.67 -3.88
CA ILE A 159 -12.78 -13.65 -3.18
C ILE A 159 -11.65 -13.24 -4.13
N TYR A 160 -11.72 -13.59 -5.43
CA TYR A 160 -10.70 -13.22 -6.39
C TYR A 160 -10.70 -11.73 -6.70
N PHE A 161 -11.87 -11.06 -6.75
CA PHE A 161 -11.93 -9.59 -6.87
C PHE A 161 -11.38 -8.88 -5.62
N ILE A 162 -11.68 -9.38 -4.42
CA ILE A 162 -11.09 -8.86 -3.17
C ILE A 162 -9.57 -8.98 -3.19
N ARG A 163 -9.04 -10.15 -3.57
CA ARG A 163 -7.60 -10.39 -3.65
C ARG A 163 -6.94 -9.50 -4.72
N LEU A 164 -7.55 -9.38 -5.89
CA LEU A 164 -7.05 -8.53 -6.97
C LEU A 164 -6.91 -7.07 -6.51
N GLY A 165 -7.94 -6.52 -5.86
CA GLY A 165 -7.88 -5.17 -5.29
C GLY A 165 -6.77 -5.01 -4.24
N THR A 166 -6.62 -6.01 -3.35
CA THR A 166 -5.56 -6.00 -2.32
C THR A 166 -4.17 -5.95 -2.95
N PHE A 167 -3.87 -6.83 -3.91
CA PHE A 167 -2.51 -6.98 -4.43
C PHE A 167 -2.11 -5.88 -5.41
N LEU A 168 -3.05 -5.34 -6.18
CA LEU A 168 -2.80 -4.14 -6.99
C LEU A 168 -2.46 -2.93 -6.11
N GLU A 169 -3.22 -2.69 -5.04
CA GLU A 169 -2.95 -1.58 -4.11
C GLU A 169 -1.62 -1.77 -3.38
N ARG A 170 -1.28 -3.01 -3.03
CA ARG A 170 -0.02 -3.34 -2.35
C ARG A 170 1.19 -3.15 -3.26
N ALA A 171 1.12 -3.58 -4.53
CA ALA A 171 2.16 -3.39 -5.52
C ALA A 171 2.43 -1.89 -5.76
N ASP A 172 1.39 -1.12 -6.01
CA ASP A 172 1.47 0.34 -6.18
C ASP A 172 2.16 1.00 -4.97
N ASN A 173 1.70 0.70 -3.76
CA ASN A 173 2.27 1.28 -2.54
C ASN A 173 3.75 0.89 -2.32
N THR A 174 4.12 -0.37 -2.53
CA THR A 174 5.51 -0.82 -2.38
C THR A 174 6.44 -0.13 -3.37
N ALA A 175 6.02 0.01 -4.63
CA ALA A 175 6.79 0.72 -5.65
C ALA A 175 7.00 2.20 -5.28
N ARG A 176 5.95 2.89 -4.84
CA ARG A 176 6.02 4.30 -4.40
C ARG A 176 6.93 4.49 -3.18
N ILE A 177 6.80 3.63 -2.17
CA ILE A 177 7.66 3.69 -0.98
C ILE A 177 9.13 3.53 -1.38
N LEU A 178 9.43 2.57 -2.24
CA LEU A 178 10.80 2.31 -2.68
C LEU A 178 11.34 3.49 -3.50
N ASP A 179 10.55 4.02 -4.44
CA ASP A 179 10.94 5.11 -5.32
C ASP A 179 11.27 6.41 -4.55
N VAL A 180 10.33 6.89 -3.73
CA VAL A 180 10.51 8.12 -2.95
C VAL A 180 11.67 8.00 -1.98
N LYS A 181 11.79 6.84 -1.32
CA LYS A 181 12.86 6.61 -0.34
C LYS A 181 14.23 6.45 -1.03
N PHE A 182 14.30 5.84 -2.18
CA PHE A 182 15.56 5.71 -2.92
C PHE A 182 16.05 7.06 -3.47
N HIS A 183 15.14 7.95 -3.88
CA HIS A 183 15.47 9.29 -4.35
C HIS A 183 16.08 10.15 -3.23
N GLY A 184 15.56 10.07 -2.02
CA GLY A 184 16.08 10.79 -0.86
C GLY A 184 17.44 10.31 -0.36
N ALA A 185 17.87 9.09 -0.72
CA ALA A 185 19.18 8.53 -0.33
C ALA A 185 20.32 8.95 -1.28
N ARG A 186 20.04 9.48 -2.48
CA ARG A 186 21.03 9.79 -3.52
C ARG A 186 21.92 11.01 -3.23
N ASP A 187 21.54 11.86 -2.28
CA ASP A 187 22.29 13.09 -1.95
C ASP A 187 23.45 12.87 -0.96
N THR A 188 23.72 11.65 -0.54
CA THR A 188 24.76 11.36 0.44
C THR A 188 25.99 10.69 -0.18
N SER A 189 27.17 11.28 0.10
CA SER A 189 28.51 10.84 -0.26
C SER A 189 28.81 9.36 -0.01
N LYS A 190 29.81 8.83 -0.71
CA LYS A 190 30.25 7.43 -0.85
C LYS A 190 30.45 6.57 0.42
N ASP A 191 30.28 7.09 1.61
CA ASP A 191 30.40 6.33 2.85
C ASP A 191 29.00 6.00 3.40
N ILE A 192 28.67 4.71 3.51
CA ILE A 192 27.46 4.23 4.18
C ILE A 192 27.53 4.69 5.63
N THR A 193 26.77 5.71 5.95
CA THR A 193 26.72 6.31 7.28
C THR A 193 25.72 5.57 8.18
N GLN A 194 25.84 5.75 9.49
CA GLN A 194 24.86 5.27 10.46
C GLN A 194 23.44 5.78 10.12
N ARG A 195 23.34 6.94 9.49
CA ARG A 195 22.11 7.56 9.02
C ARG A 195 21.44 6.73 7.91
N ASP A 196 22.23 6.21 6.95
CA ASP A 196 21.70 5.38 5.87
C ASP A 196 21.10 4.08 6.41
N PHE A 197 21.74 3.48 7.42
CA PHE A 197 21.18 2.29 8.09
C PHE A 197 19.79 2.55 8.68
N TYR A 198 19.60 3.64 9.43
CA TYR A 198 18.29 3.98 10.00
C TYR A 198 17.25 4.25 8.93
N TYR A 199 17.64 4.89 7.85
CA TYR A 199 16.79 5.22 6.72
C TYR A 199 16.25 3.96 6.03
N TRP A 200 17.13 3.03 5.67
CA TRP A 200 16.74 1.76 5.04
C TRP A 200 16.01 0.83 6.01
N ALA A 201 16.39 0.83 7.27
CA ALA A 201 15.67 0.10 8.30
C ALA A 201 14.22 0.62 8.48
N ALA A 202 14.02 1.93 8.42
CA ALA A 202 12.68 2.54 8.47
C ALA A 202 11.84 2.15 7.24
N LEU A 203 12.42 2.17 6.04
CA LEU A 203 11.77 1.69 4.81
C LEU A 203 11.35 0.22 4.97
N LEU A 204 12.26 -0.65 5.35
CA LEU A 204 11.96 -2.08 5.55
C LEU A 204 10.86 -2.31 6.60
N ARG A 205 10.86 -1.53 7.70
CA ARG A 205 9.80 -1.62 8.72
C ARG A 205 8.44 -1.18 8.18
N SER A 206 8.38 -0.14 7.32
CA SER A 206 7.11 0.31 6.73
C SER A 206 6.40 -0.76 5.92
N VAL A 207 7.16 -1.69 5.34
CA VAL A 207 6.65 -2.83 4.56
C VAL A 207 6.72 -4.17 5.31
N SER A 208 6.99 -4.18 6.63
CA SER A 208 7.22 -5.40 7.45
C SER A 208 8.33 -6.31 6.91
N GLY A 209 9.33 -5.73 6.27
CA GLY A 209 10.43 -6.44 5.62
C GLY A 209 11.72 -6.53 6.43
N PHE A 210 11.83 -5.85 7.58
CA PHE A 210 13.09 -5.74 8.31
C PHE A 210 13.61 -7.10 8.82
N GLU A 211 12.76 -7.89 9.47
CA GLU A 211 13.10 -9.21 9.96
C GLU A 211 13.32 -10.20 8.80
N ILE A 212 12.55 -10.05 7.73
CA ILE A 212 12.70 -10.85 6.50
C ILE A 212 14.06 -10.57 5.87
N TYR A 213 14.44 -9.28 5.72
CA TYR A 213 15.75 -8.90 5.20
C TYR A 213 16.89 -9.56 6.00
N ARG A 214 16.86 -9.46 7.33
CA ARG A 214 17.86 -10.08 8.20
C ARG A 214 17.92 -11.61 8.06
N LYS A 215 16.78 -12.24 7.86
CA LYS A 215 16.70 -13.70 7.65
C LYS A 215 17.32 -14.11 6.31
N VAL A 216 17.07 -13.34 5.26
CA VAL A 216 17.49 -13.63 3.87
C VAL A 216 18.96 -13.35 3.66
N TYR A 217 19.39 -12.11 3.96
CA TYR A 217 20.75 -11.65 3.60
C TYR A 217 21.78 -11.86 4.72
N ARG A 218 21.34 -11.83 5.99
CA ARG A 218 22.22 -11.99 7.17
C ARG A 218 23.44 -11.07 7.20
N ASP A 219 23.32 -9.88 6.63
CA ASP A 219 24.39 -8.95 6.38
C ASP A 219 23.91 -7.52 6.48
N VAL A 220 24.79 -6.55 6.24
CA VAL A 220 24.53 -5.11 6.24
C VAL A 220 23.40 -4.76 5.26
N ILE A 221 22.58 -3.79 5.63
CA ILE A 221 21.53 -3.29 4.77
C ILE A 221 22.16 -2.43 3.67
N THR A 222 21.94 -2.82 2.40
CA THR A 222 22.37 -2.05 1.24
C THR A 222 21.17 -1.68 0.37
N PRO A 223 21.21 -0.55 -0.34
CA PRO A 223 20.14 -0.12 -1.25
C PRO A 223 19.76 -1.18 -2.28
N GLU A 224 20.76 -1.84 -2.88
CA GLU A 224 20.58 -2.85 -3.92
C GLU A 224 19.82 -4.06 -3.38
N ARG A 225 20.19 -4.56 -2.20
CA ARG A 225 19.53 -5.70 -1.56
C ARG A 225 18.12 -5.34 -1.08
N VAL A 226 17.89 -4.10 -0.66
CA VAL A 226 16.53 -3.62 -0.33
C VAL A 226 15.68 -3.58 -1.58
N ALA A 227 16.19 -3.07 -2.70
CA ALA A 227 15.50 -3.07 -3.98
C ALA A 227 15.22 -4.50 -4.46
N GLU A 228 16.22 -5.40 -4.41
CA GLU A 228 16.04 -6.82 -4.76
C GLU A 228 14.95 -7.48 -3.93
N LEU A 229 14.97 -7.31 -2.59
CA LEU A 229 13.97 -7.86 -1.68
C LEU A 229 12.55 -7.40 -2.04
N LEU A 230 12.38 -6.11 -2.28
CA LEU A 230 11.07 -5.50 -2.48
C LEU A 230 10.57 -5.57 -3.93
N MET A 231 11.44 -5.82 -4.90
CA MET A 231 11.03 -5.97 -6.29
C MET A 231 10.94 -7.42 -6.74
N LEU A 232 11.99 -8.22 -6.52
CA LEU A 232 12.20 -9.46 -7.26
C LEU A 232 12.00 -10.75 -6.44
N ARG A 233 11.81 -10.66 -5.11
CA ARG A 233 11.66 -11.86 -4.29
C ARG A 233 10.21 -12.30 -4.15
N GLY A 234 9.83 -13.43 -4.75
CA GLY A 234 8.49 -14.00 -4.67
C GLY A 234 8.09 -14.51 -3.27
N ASP A 235 9.05 -14.76 -2.38
CA ASP A 235 8.82 -15.19 -0.99
C ASP A 235 8.67 -14.01 -0.01
N MET A 236 8.83 -12.75 -0.46
CA MET A 236 8.54 -11.56 0.31
C MET A 236 7.09 -11.11 0.06
N PRO A 237 6.16 -11.19 1.06
CA PRO A 237 4.72 -11.00 0.84
C PRO A 237 4.31 -9.62 0.31
N ARG A 238 5.21 -8.63 0.38
CA ARG A 238 4.97 -7.27 -0.10
C ARG A 238 5.89 -6.86 -1.25
N SER A 239 6.65 -7.80 -1.83
CA SER A 239 7.44 -7.50 -3.03
C SER A 239 6.53 -7.29 -4.24
N LEU A 240 7.05 -6.59 -5.25
CA LEU A 240 6.34 -6.40 -6.51
C LEU A 240 6.06 -7.73 -7.18
N LEU A 241 7.05 -8.64 -7.19
CA LEU A 241 6.88 -9.98 -7.78
C LEU A 241 5.79 -10.78 -7.07
N ALA A 242 5.82 -10.88 -5.73
CA ALA A 242 4.79 -11.62 -4.99
C ALA A 242 3.38 -11.03 -5.20
N CYS A 243 3.27 -9.70 -5.28
CA CYS A 243 2.00 -9.05 -5.59
C CYS A 243 1.53 -9.40 -7.02
N MET A 244 2.43 -9.41 -7.99
CA MET A 244 2.09 -9.73 -9.38
C MET A 244 1.81 -11.23 -9.59
N ASP A 245 2.44 -12.15 -8.83
CA ASP A 245 2.06 -13.56 -8.77
C ASP A 245 0.57 -13.70 -8.41
N ASP A 246 0.15 -13.05 -7.34
CA ASP A 246 -1.25 -13.05 -6.90
C ASP A 246 -2.18 -12.35 -7.89
N VAL A 247 -1.79 -11.23 -8.50
CA VAL A 247 -2.59 -10.52 -9.51
C VAL A 247 -2.86 -11.42 -10.71
N VAL A 248 -1.82 -12.04 -11.28
CA VAL A 248 -1.96 -12.93 -12.44
C VAL A 248 -2.81 -14.15 -12.10
N GLU A 249 -2.61 -14.75 -10.92
CA GLU A 249 -3.38 -15.90 -10.50
C GLU A 249 -4.88 -15.57 -10.31
N ASN A 250 -5.19 -14.43 -9.68
CA ASN A 250 -6.59 -14.03 -9.49
C ASN A 250 -7.27 -13.65 -10.82
N LEU A 251 -6.56 -13.03 -11.78
CA LEU A 251 -7.09 -12.73 -13.11
C LEU A 251 -7.50 -14.00 -13.88
N LYS A 252 -6.72 -15.08 -13.78
CA LYS A 252 -7.08 -16.37 -14.41
C LYS A 252 -8.41 -16.93 -13.92
N HIS A 253 -8.72 -16.73 -12.61
CA HIS A 253 -9.95 -17.24 -12.00
C HIS A 253 -11.20 -16.42 -12.35
N ILE A 254 -11.05 -15.16 -12.73
CA ILE A 254 -12.18 -14.28 -13.12
C ILE A 254 -12.26 -14.03 -14.62
N ARG A 255 -11.54 -14.82 -15.41
CA ARG A 255 -11.48 -14.69 -16.87
C ARG A 255 -12.88 -14.59 -17.50
N ASN A 256 -12.99 -13.69 -18.49
CA ASN A 256 -14.19 -13.52 -19.32
C ASN A 256 -13.82 -13.35 -20.80
N ASP A 257 -14.82 -13.15 -21.65
CA ASP A 257 -14.64 -13.11 -23.12
C ASP A 257 -13.82 -11.90 -23.61
N VAL A 258 -13.66 -10.84 -22.79
CA VAL A 258 -12.96 -9.61 -23.16
C VAL A 258 -11.61 -9.43 -22.42
N SER A 259 -11.30 -10.24 -21.42
CA SER A 259 -10.16 -10.05 -20.52
C SER A 259 -8.79 -10.53 -21.05
N ALA A 260 -8.75 -11.17 -22.23
CA ALA A 260 -7.54 -11.81 -22.74
C ALA A 260 -6.34 -10.84 -22.85
N ASP A 261 -6.57 -9.61 -23.27
CA ASP A 261 -5.52 -8.61 -23.39
C ASP A 261 -5.04 -8.07 -22.02
N THR A 262 -5.93 -7.98 -21.05
CA THR A 262 -5.60 -7.62 -19.66
C THR A 262 -4.77 -8.70 -18.99
N GLU A 263 -5.12 -9.98 -19.17
CA GLU A 263 -4.33 -11.11 -18.68
C GLU A 263 -2.92 -11.14 -19.31
N ARG A 264 -2.83 -10.93 -20.62
CA ARG A 264 -1.54 -10.88 -21.34
C ARG A 264 -0.67 -9.73 -20.83
N PHE A 265 -1.27 -8.56 -20.61
CA PHE A 265 -0.57 -7.38 -20.07
C PHE A 265 -0.03 -7.64 -18.65
N ALA A 266 -0.86 -8.17 -17.75
CA ALA A 266 -0.44 -8.57 -16.41
C ALA A 266 0.67 -9.64 -16.45
N GLY A 267 0.55 -10.62 -17.34
CA GLY A 267 1.57 -11.67 -17.55
C GLY A 267 2.92 -11.13 -18.01
N LYS A 268 2.91 -10.08 -18.86
CA LYS A 268 4.14 -9.41 -19.29
C LYS A 268 4.84 -8.73 -18.10
N LEU A 269 4.11 -7.91 -17.32
CA LEU A 269 4.67 -7.24 -16.13
C LEU A 269 5.21 -8.25 -15.11
N HIS A 270 4.48 -9.32 -14.88
CA HIS A 270 4.94 -10.42 -14.01
C HIS A 270 6.23 -11.04 -14.52
N ALA A 271 6.35 -11.35 -15.82
CA ALA A 271 7.54 -11.94 -16.41
C ALA A 271 8.77 -11.02 -16.31
N GLU A 272 8.60 -9.72 -16.50
CA GLU A 272 9.65 -8.72 -16.34
C GLU A 272 10.24 -8.72 -14.92
N LEU A 273 9.41 -8.84 -13.89
CA LEU A 273 9.88 -8.98 -12.50
C LEU A 273 10.49 -10.36 -12.23
N LYS A 274 9.87 -11.42 -12.71
CA LYS A 274 10.26 -12.80 -12.43
C LYS A 274 11.61 -13.18 -13.01
N PHE A 275 11.94 -12.64 -14.17
CA PHE A 275 13.20 -12.92 -14.89
C PHE A 275 14.15 -11.72 -14.87
N GLY A 276 13.79 -10.65 -14.16
CA GLY A 276 14.64 -9.48 -13.97
C GLY A 276 15.82 -9.74 -13.04
N HIS A 277 16.91 -9.03 -13.26
CA HIS A 277 18.09 -9.05 -12.41
C HIS A 277 18.31 -7.67 -11.78
N ILE A 278 18.63 -7.63 -10.49
CA ILE A 278 18.79 -6.37 -9.76
C ILE A 278 19.90 -5.50 -10.36
N ASP A 279 20.99 -6.10 -10.81
CA ASP A 279 22.11 -5.38 -11.43
C ASP A 279 21.70 -4.63 -12.70
N ASP A 280 20.80 -5.21 -13.51
CA ASP A 280 20.30 -4.58 -14.73
C ASP A 280 19.34 -3.42 -14.40
N ILE A 281 18.48 -3.60 -13.40
CA ILE A 281 17.59 -2.56 -12.88
C ILE A 281 18.41 -1.37 -12.34
N MET A 282 19.45 -1.66 -11.55
CA MET A 282 20.30 -0.61 -10.99
C MET A 282 21.07 0.16 -12.08
N LYS A 283 21.53 -0.54 -13.13
CA LYS A 283 22.20 0.09 -14.30
C LYS A 283 21.24 0.95 -15.12
N ALA A 284 20.02 0.48 -15.37
CA ALA A 284 18.98 1.24 -16.07
C ALA A 284 18.50 2.46 -15.26
N GLY A 285 18.62 2.39 -13.95
CA GLY A 285 18.16 3.39 -13.00
C GLY A 285 16.87 2.96 -12.30
N LEU A 286 16.97 2.73 -10.99
CA LEU A 286 15.84 2.23 -10.19
C LEU A 286 14.61 3.15 -10.28
N HIS A 287 14.79 4.46 -10.20
CA HIS A 287 13.70 5.43 -10.32
C HIS A 287 12.95 5.27 -11.66
N HIS A 288 13.68 5.16 -12.77
CA HIS A 288 13.07 4.97 -14.09
C HIS A 288 12.25 3.67 -14.13
N THR A 289 12.83 2.56 -13.66
CA THR A 289 12.13 1.26 -13.63
C THR A 289 10.88 1.29 -12.75
N LEU A 290 10.94 1.95 -11.59
CA LEU A 290 9.79 2.07 -10.70
C LEU A 290 8.70 2.98 -11.25
N THR A 291 9.06 4.07 -11.92
CA THR A 291 8.11 4.97 -12.60
C THR A 291 7.38 4.21 -13.71
N GLU A 292 8.10 3.49 -14.56
CA GLU A 292 7.51 2.65 -15.60
C GLU A 292 6.59 1.57 -15.01
N PHE A 293 7.00 0.94 -13.92
CA PHE A 293 6.16 -0.04 -13.23
C PHE A 293 4.88 0.60 -12.67
N LEU A 294 4.94 1.79 -12.08
CA LEU A 294 3.77 2.50 -11.56
C LEU A 294 2.79 2.90 -12.68
N GLU A 295 3.29 3.39 -13.80
CA GLU A 295 2.48 3.67 -15.00
C GLU A 295 1.79 2.40 -15.50
N ASN A 296 2.50 1.28 -15.55
CA ASN A 296 1.97 -0.01 -15.95
C ASN A 296 0.93 -0.56 -14.96
N ILE A 297 1.12 -0.40 -13.64
CA ILE A 297 0.12 -0.77 -12.62
C ILE A 297 -1.14 0.09 -12.74
N TYR A 298 -1.00 1.38 -13.02
CA TYR A 298 -2.13 2.26 -13.28
C TYR A 298 -2.91 1.81 -14.53
N GLU A 299 -2.21 1.54 -15.62
CA GLU A 299 -2.83 1.03 -16.87
C GLU A 299 -3.49 -0.34 -16.63
N LEU A 300 -2.88 -1.25 -15.87
CA LEU A 300 -3.49 -2.53 -15.50
C LEU A 300 -4.79 -2.31 -14.70
N GLY A 301 -4.79 -1.36 -13.78
CA GLY A 301 -5.99 -0.97 -13.03
C GLY A 301 -7.12 -0.48 -13.95
N ASN A 302 -6.80 0.35 -14.95
CA ASN A 302 -7.76 0.82 -15.96
C ASN A 302 -8.31 -0.33 -16.81
N ARG A 303 -7.47 -1.28 -17.24
CA ARG A 303 -7.89 -2.48 -17.97
C ARG A 303 -8.81 -3.37 -17.14
N VAL A 304 -8.46 -3.60 -15.87
CA VAL A 304 -9.33 -4.33 -14.92
C VAL A 304 -10.67 -3.62 -14.77
N SER A 305 -10.67 -2.31 -14.61
CA SER A 305 -11.92 -1.52 -14.51
C SER A 305 -12.78 -1.68 -15.76
N ARG A 306 -12.20 -1.55 -16.95
CA ARG A 306 -12.90 -1.67 -18.23
C ARG A 306 -13.48 -3.07 -18.46
N ASP A 307 -12.73 -4.13 -18.14
CA ASP A 307 -13.07 -5.50 -18.55
C ASP A 307 -13.95 -6.23 -17.52
N PHE A 308 -13.94 -5.78 -16.25
CA PHE A 308 -14.60 -6.49 -15.15
C PHE A 308 -15.50 -5.63 -14.27
N LEU A 309 -15.21 -4.34 -14.11
CA LEU A 309 -15.86 -3.47 -13.15
C LEU A 309 -16.87 -2.52 -13.83
N VAL A 310 -17.29 -1.49 -13.12
CA VAL A 310 -18.02 -0.37 -13.70
C VAL A 310 -17.00 0.65 -14.19
N PRO A 311 -16.90 0.91 -15.51
CA PRO A 311 -15.96 1.89 -16.02
C PRO A 311 -16.18 3.25 -15.31
N LEU A 312 -15.10 3.89 -14.87
CA LEU A 312 -15.16 5.28 -14.45
C LEU A 312 -15.66 6.09 -15.65
N ALA A 313 -16.69 6.91 -15.43
CA ALA A 313 -17.14 7.84 -16.45
C ALA A 313 -15.97 8.73 -16.86
N ALA A 314 -15.65 8.74 -18.15
CA ALA A 314 -14.57 9.53 -18.73
C ALA A 314 -14.86 11.04 -18.60
#